data_2ff9198c9863900cd1b5a5bd26f0aa59
#
_entry.id   2ff9198c9863900cd1b5a5bd26f0aa59
#
_cell.length_a   1.000
_cell.length_b   1.000
_cell.length_c   1.000
_cell.angle_alpha   90.00
_cell.angle_beta   90.00
_cell.angle_gamma   90.00
#
_symmetry.space_group_name_H-M   'P 1'
#
loop_
_entity.id
_entity.type
_entity.pdbx_description
1 polymer ?
#
loop_
_entity_poly.entity_id
_entity_poly.type
_entity_poly.pdbx_seq_one_letter_code
_entity_poly.pdbx_strand_id
1 'polypeptide(L)'
;VAHVILGHCCKDASCVRVCPQNCIHPAPGEDGFASTETLYIDPDSCIDCTACVDACPASAVKSEHALTPAELPYAARNREFFAQASAATRTRSRLVLELPLTGPDDRLDVAVVGAGAAAMYTVRELLQRSSSIRVTVYEQYDTVGGLLYRGVSPDHVGVRDMIQLFDVPFGDDRVTVVTETEVGVDISIDELRKGYDAVVLACGASQPRRIGAGGDGDGIHQAIDILVAENCGPHQPPAPAGPRCIVIGAGNVAFDVARWVAKTRHRVPANDRVRELVILSRSAPDGAAFTASAFHELLHLEDTEVLIDRGGSAPPADADRPLLRALSYLPAIDVGESPDPPAGDRPLRIVLSFGQDAADLVKTEPGAVAVTTTAGRTFYAHSAICATGFTTKPIDGVPLGAGGVVPNRRGQVISHETGEPLDGLYVVGWAKRGASGGVGDNRGCAAETVSQLAADLRSRTRAPRSMSAR
;
A
#
# COMPACT_ATOMS: atom_id res chain seq x y z
N VAL A 1 -31.73 3.56 9.40
CA VAL A 1 -30.35 4.01 9.65
C VAL A 1 -29.43 3.21 8.77
N ALA A 2 -28.45 3.84 8.15
CA ALA A 2 -27.51 3.14 7.29
C ALA A 2 -26.18 2.93 8.02
N HIS A 3 -25.41 1.95 7.55
CA HIS A 3 -24.00 1.85 7.87
C HIS A 3 -23.18 2.73 6.92
N VAL A 4 -21.99 3.11 7.36
CA VAL A 4 -21.05 3.99 6.65
C VAL A 4 -19.69 3.33 6.59
N ILE A 5 -19.05 3.36 5.44
CA ILE A 5 -17.67 2.92 5.28
C ILE A 5 -16.74 4.11 5.48
N LEU A 6 -15.77 3.94 6.38
CA LEU A 6 -14.78 4.93 6.77
C LEU A 6 -13.55 4.92 5.85
N GLY A 7 -12.72 5.95 5.94
CA GLY A 7 -11.58 6.16 5.06
C GLY A 7 -10.47 5.11 5.13
N HIS A 8 -10.34 4.39 6.22
CA HIS A 8 -9.38 3.30 6.34
C HIS A 8 -9.86 1.96 5.76
N CYS A 9 -10.91 1.98 4.93
CA CYS A 9 -11.38 0.83 4.17
C CYS A 9 -10.26 0.25 3.31
N CYS A 10 -9.99 -1.03 3.48
CA CYS A 10 -8.92 -1.75 2.77
C CYS A 10 -9.33 -2.30 1.41
N LYS A 11 -10.58 -2.12 0.99
CA LYS A 11 -11.17 -2.68 -0.26
C LYS A 11 -11.07 -4.21 -0.38
N ASP A 12 -11.03 -4.94 0.74
CA ASP A 12 -11.06 -6.42 0.75
C ASP A 12 -12.35 -6.98 0.14
N ALA A 13 -13.42 -6.20 0.16
CA ALA A 13 -14.75 -6.52 -0.37
C ALA A 13 -15.42 -7.74 0.32
N SER A 14 -14.97 -8.14 1.51
CA SER A 14 -15.65 -9.15 2.31
C SER A 14 -17.06 -8.72 2.68
N CYS A 15 -17.25 -7.43 2.97
CA CYS A 15 -18.56 -6.82 3.24
C CYS A 15 -19.53 -6.91 2.06
N VAL A 16 -19.06 -6.85 0.83
CA VAL A 16 -19.90 -6.95 -0.39
C VAL A 16 -20.59 -8.31 -0.47
N ARG A 17 -19.85 -9.39 -0.17
CA ARG A 17 -20.37 -10.77 -0.27
C ARG A 17 -21.44 -11.10 0.75
N VAL A 18 -21.42 -10.44 1.91
CA VAL A 18 -22.38 -10.69 2.99
C VAL A 18 -23.58 -9.76 2.98
N CYS A 19 -23.53 -8.71 2.16
CA CYS A 19 -24.63 -7.75 2.08
C CYS A 19 -25.87 -8.35 1.39
N PRO A 20 -27.01 -8.56 2.10
CA PRO A 20 -28.19 -9.17 1.49
C PRO A 20 -28.88 -8.23 0.49
N GLN A 21 -28.68 -6.93 0.61
CA GLN A 21 -29.27 -5.91 -0.26
C GLN A 21 -28.39 -5.53 -1.44
N ASN A 22 -27.15 -6.06 -1.51
CA ASN A 22 -26.18 -5.65 -2.52
C ASN A 22 -26.02 -4.12 -2.59
N CYS A 23 -25.94 -3.48 -1.43
CA CYS A 23 -25.88 -2.02 -1.32
C CYS A 23 -24.44 -1.50 -1.13
N ILE A 24 -23.40 -2.32 -1.35
CA ILE A 24 -22.01 -1.95 -1.15
C ILE A 24 -21.28 -1.95 -2.49
N HIS A 25 -20.85 -0.77 -2.93
CA HIS A 25 -20.25 -0.55 -4.24
C HIS A 25 -19.06 0.42 -4.17
N PRO A 26 -18.20 0.48 -5.22
CA PRO A 26 -18.16 -0.47 -6.33
C PRO A 26 -17.71 -1.87 -5.86
N ALA A 27 -18.33 -2.91 -6.37
CA ALA A 27 -17.97 -4.29 -6.07
C ALA A 27 -16.81 -4.77 -6.99
N PRO A 28 -16.06 -5.82 -6.59
CA PRO A 28 -15.03 -6.41 -7.46
C PRO A 28 -15.59 -6.79 -8.83
N GLY A 29 -14.97 -6.28 -9.89
CA GLY A 29 -15.39 -6.45 -11.28
C GLY A 29 -16.33 -5.37 -11.82
N GLU A 30 -16.75 -4.43 -10.99
CA GLU A 30 -17.48 -3.24 -11.45
C GLU A 30 -16.53 -2.13 -11.90
N ASP A 31 -17.01 -1.27 -12.80
CA ASP A 31 -16.32 -0.06 -13.20
C ASP A 31 -16.08 0.82 -11.96
N GLY A 32 -14.87 1.36 -11.85
CA GLY A 32 -14.47 2.19 -10.72
C GLY A 32 -13.93 1.43 -9.50
N PHE A 33 -14.05 0.10 -9.39
CA PHE A 33 -13.49 -0.65 -8.25
C PHE A 33 -11.98 -0.46 -8.11
N ALA A 34 -11.25 -0.48 -9.22
CA ALA A 34 -9.80 -0.30 -9.21
C ALA A 34 -9.37 1.14 -8.83
N SER A 35 -10.16 2.13 -9.23
CA SER A 35 -9.85 3.56 -9.07
C SER A 35 -10.43 4.21 -7.82
N THR A 36 -11.42 3.58 -7.15
CA THR A 36 -11.98 4.11 -5.90
C THR A 36 -11.01 3.96 -4.74
N GLU A 37 -11.03 4.89 -3.81
CA GLU A 37 -10.23 4.83 -2.58
C GLU A 37 -10.84 3.87 -1.55
N THR A 38 -12.18 3.91 -1.42
CA THR A 38 -12.96 3.09 -0.48
C THR A 38 -14.15 2.48 -1.19
N LEU A 39 -14.81 1.53 -0.54
CA LEU A 39 -16.17 1.14 -0.92
C LEU A 39 -17.17 2.07 -0.24
N TYR A 40 -18.42 2.05 -0.69
CA TYR A 40 -19.49 2.89 -0.18
C TYR A 40 -20.76 2.07 0.05
N ILE A 41 -21.53 2.41 1.06
CA ILE A 41 -22.83 1.80 1.35
C ILE A 41 -23.92 2.75 0.89
N ASP A 42 -24.84 2.25 0.06
CA ASP A 42 -26.03 2.98 -0.36
C ASP A 42 -27.01 3.16 0.83
N PRO A 43 -27.17 4.38 1.34
CA PRO A 43 -28.01 4.60 2.51
C PRO A 43 -29.50 4.32 2.25
N ASP A 44 -29.95 4.41 1.00
CA ASP A 44 -31.35 4.20 0.63
C ASP A 44 -31.71 2.71 0.57
N SER A 45 -30.73 1.86 0.27
CA SER A 45 -30.91 0.41 0.14
C SER A 45 -30.46 -0.37 1.39
N CYS A 46 -29.67 0.25 2.28
CA CYS A 46 -29.17 -0.39 3.50
C CYS A 46 -30.28 -0.67 4.50
N ILE A 47 -30.37 -1.93 4.95
CA ILE A 47 -31.38 -2.38 5.93
C ILE A 47 -30.83 -2.49 7.36
N ASP A 48 -29.65 -1.97 7.63
CA ASP A 48 -29.03 -1.93 8.97
C ASP A 48 -28.84 -3.33 9.62
N CYS A 49 -28.52 -4.34 8.82
CA CYS A 49 -28.41 -5.73 9.27
C CYS A 49 -27.07 -6.10 9.93
N THR A 50 -26.11 -5.20 10.02
CA THR A 50 -24.77 -5.34 10.62
C THR A 50 -23.82 -6.35 9.98
N ALA A 51 -24.25 -7.22 9.07
CA ALA A 51 -23.43 -8.26 8.48
C ALA A 51 -22.09 -7.74 7.86
N CYS A 52 -22.10 -6.52 7.32
CA CYS A 52 -20.90 -5.88 6.79
C CYS A 52 -19.92 -5.43 7.88
N VAL A 53 -20.40 -5.13 9.09
CA VAL A 53 -19.55 -4.78 10.25
C VAL A 53 -18.78 -6.01 10.68
N ASP A 54 -19.47 -7.13 10.89
CA ASP A 54 -18.85 -8.39 11.33
C ASP A 54 -17.87 -8.95 10.29
N ALA A 55 -18.14 -8.71 9.00
CA ALA A 55 -17.30 -9.17 7.90
C ALA A 55 -16.11 -8.25 7.58
N CYS A 56 -16.06 -7.04 8.15
CA CYS A 56 -15.02 -6.07 7.82
C CYS A 56 -13.72 -6.33 8.58
N PRO A 57 -12.64 -6.78 7.91
CA PRO A 57 -11.39 -7.10 8.60
C PRO A 57 -10.64 -5.86 9.11
N ALA A 58 -10.95 -4.69 8.54
CA ALA A 58 -10.34 -3.41 8.92
C ALA A 58 -11.20 -2.62 9.92
N SER A 59 -12.33 -3.17 10.41
CA SER A 59 -13.29 -2.46 11.28
C SER A 59 -13.71 -1.09 10.73
N ALA A 60 -13.72 -0.95 9.39
CA ALA A 60 -14.00 0.30 8.70
C ALA A 60 -15.50 0.56 8.45
N VAL A 61 -16.39 -0.26 9.00
CA VAL A 61 -17.85 -0.08 8.85
C VAL A 61 -18.46 0.24 10.19
N LYS A 62 -19.18 1.36 10.25
CA LYS A 62 -19.90 1.79 11.45
C LYS A 62 -21.34 2.18 11.13
N SER A 63 -22.23 2.04 12.11
CA SER A 63 -23.56 2.66 12.03
C SER A 63 -23.43 4.18 11.99
N GLU A 64 -24.24 4.86 11.18
CA GLU A 64 -24.25 6.33 11.07
C GLU A 64 -24.42 7.03 12.44
N HIS A 65 -25.13 6.39 13.39
CA HIS A 65 -25.30 6.91 14.75
C HIS A 65 -24.05 6.77 15.64
N ALA A 66 -23.13 5.91 15.29
CA ALA A 66 -21.91 5.67 16.07
C ALA A 66 -20.69 6.46 15.55
N LEU A 67 -20.90 7.34 14.57
CA LEU A 67 -19.83 8.16 14.01
C LEU A 67 -19.40 9.26 14.97
N THR A 68 -18.11 9.42 15.13
CA THR A 68 -17.50 10.58 15.80
C THR A 68 -17.62 11.83 14.92
N PRO A 69 -17.45 13.05 15.47
CA PRO A 69 -17.43 14.27 14.66
C PRO A 69 -16.42 14.24 13.49
N ALA A 70 -15.26 13.61 13.70
CA ALA A 70 -14.23 13.43 12.65
C ALA A 70 -14.67 12.44 11.56
N GLU A 71 -15.58 11.53 11.86
CA GLU A 71 -16.08 10.51 10.93
C GLU A 71 -17.32 10.93 10.15
N LEU A 72 -18.06 11.95 10.62
CA LEU A 72 -19.27 12.45 9.95
C LEU A 72 -19.10 12.75 8.45
N PRO A 73 -17.97 13.28 7.96
CA PRO A 73 -17.77 13.51 6.53
C PRO A 73 -17.89 12.24 5.67
N TYR A 74 -17.60 11.05 6.23
CA TYR A 74 -17.73 9.80 5.48
C TYR A 74 -19.19 9.42 5.19
N ALA A 75 -20.13 9.79 6.04
CA ALA A 75 -21.56 9.60 5.76
C ALA A 75 -22.00 10.42 4.52
N ALA A 76 -21.53 11.67 4.40
CA ALA A 76 -21.78 12.48 3.22
C ALA A 76 -21.16 11.87 1.96
N ARG A 77 -19.94 11.37 2.03
CA ARG A 77 -19.27 10.70 0.90
C ARG A 77 -19.97 9.44 0.42
N ASN A 78 -20.48 8.61 1.36
CA ASN A 78 -21.25 7.43 0.98
C ASN A 78 -22.51 7.83 0.20
N ARG A 79 -23.25 8.87 0.62
CA ARG A 79 -24.41 9.40 -0.11
C ARG A 79 -24.04 9.98 -1.47
N GLU A 80 -22.97 10.77 -1.53
CA GLU A 80 -22.52 11.44 -2.76
C GLU A 80 -22.14 10.44 -3.84
N PHE A 81 -21.47 9.35 -3.49
CA PHE A 81 -21.12 8.30 -4.43
C PHE A 81 -22.37 7.76 -5.16
N PHE A 82 -23.44 7.47 -4.42
CA PHE A 82 -24.67 6.92 -5.03
C PHE A 82 -25.55 7.97 -5.70
N ALA A 83 -25.43 9.24 -5.33
CA ALA A 83 -26.10 10.34 -6.04
C ALA A 83 -25.51 10.53 -7.46
N GLN A 84 -24.23 10.21 -7.66
CA GLN A 84 -23.54 10.31 -8.95
C GLN A 84 -23.53 8.99 -9.74
N ALA A 85 -23.78 7.85 -9.07
CA ALA A 85 -23.71 6.53 -9.67
C ALA A 85 -24.91 6.26 -10.61
N SER A 86 -24.64 5.67 -11.76
CA SER A 86 -25.68 5.23 -12.69
C SER A 86 -26.44 4.01 -12.13
N ALA A 87 -27.67 3.77 -12.63
CA ALA A 87 -28.48 2.60 -12.27
C ALA A 87 -27.78 1.26 -12.55
N ALA A 88 -26.80 1.24 -13.46
CA ALA A 88 -25.98 0.06 -13.79
C ALA A 88 -25.09 -0.39 -12.63
N THR A 89 -24.70 0.51 -11.72
CA THR A 89 -23.88 0.22 -10.52
C THR A 89 -24.61 -0.67 -9.50
N ARG A 90 -25.93 -0.81 -9.62
CA ARG A 90 -26.79 -1.58 -8.69
C ARG A 90 -27.05 -3.03 -9.14
N THR A 91 -26.35 -3.50 -10.16
CA THR A 91 -26.54 -4.87 -10.69
C THR A 91 -25.71 -5.86 -9.88
N ARG A 92 -26.33 -6.95 -9.41
CA ARG A 92 -25.63 -8.02 -8.68
C ARG A 92 -24.47 -8.57 -9.50
N SER A 93 -23.25 -8.52 -8.94
CA SER A 93 -22.10 -9.24 -9.49
C SER A 93 -22.42 -10.73 -9.60
N ARG A 94 -22.25 -11.30 -10.79
CA ARG A 94 -22.36 -12.75 -10.98
C ARG A 94 -21.29 -13.43 -10.13
N LEU A 95 -21.71 -14.40 -9.30
CA LEU A 95 -20.81 -15.36 -8.70
C LEU A 95 -20.09 -16.12 -9.83
N VAL A 96 -18.83 -15.81 -10.05
CA VAL A 96 -17.98 -16.60 -10.92
C VAL A 96 -17.53 -17.81 -10.13
N LEU A 97 -18.00 -18.99 -10.50
CA LEU A 97 -17.49 -20.26 -9.95
C LEU A 97 -16.05 -20.43 -10.44
N GLU A 98 -15.14 -20.34 -9.53
CA GLU A 98 -13.72 -20.52 -9.82
C GLU A 98 -13.42 -22.00 -10.00
N LEU A 99 -12.72 -22.32 -11.10
CA LEU A 99 -12.40 -23.72 -11.42
C LEU A 99 -11.34 -24.26 -10.43
N PRO A 100 -11.46 -25.54 -10.00
CA PRO A 100 -10.46 -26.17 -9.15
C PRO A 100 -9.09 -26.21 -9.84
N LEU A 101 -8.02 -26.16 -9.05
CA LEU A 101 -6.64 -26.19 -9.53
C LEU A 101 -6.28 -27.55 -10.11
N THR A 102 -6.70 -28.61 -9.41
CA THR A 102 -6.36 -30.00 -9.71
C THR A 102 -7.57 -30.89 -9.52
N GLY A 103 -7.48 -32.14 -9.97
CA GLY A 103 -8.40 -33.18 -9.56
C GLY A 103 -8.32 -33.44 -8.04
N PRO A 104 -9.33 -34.11 -7.45
CA PRO A 104 -9.38 -34.27 -5.98
C PRO A 104 -8.22 -35.10 -5.42
N ASP A 105 -7.60 -35.97 -6.25
CA ASP A 105 -6.53 -36.89 -5.87
C ASP A 105 -5.14 -36.42 -6.31
N ASP A 106 -5.06 -35.31 -7.07
CA ASP A 106 -3.79 -34.80 -7.59
C ASP A 106 -3.12 -33.89 -6.57
N ARG A 107 -2.06 -34.36 -5.94
CA ARG A 107 -1.25 -33.54 -5.05
C ARG A 107 -0.55 -32.43 -5.83
N LEU A 108 -0.52 -31.24 -5.27
CA LEU A 108 0.14 -30.05 -5.80
C LEU A 108 0.98 -29.41 -4.69
N ASP A 109 2.28 -29.30 -4.90
CA ASP A 109 3.21 -28.64 -3.97
C ASP A 109 3.59 -27.24 -4.53
N VAL A 110 3.27 -26.17 -3.77
CA VAL A 110 3.49 -24.77 -4.19
C VAL A 110 4.36 -24.04 -3.18
N ALA A 111 5.42 -23.38 -3.66
CA ALA A 111 6.19 -22.44 -2.87
C ALA A 111 5.65 -21.02 -3.04
N VAL A 112 5.55 -20.26 -1.95
CA VAL A 112 5.21 -18.84 -1.93
C VAL A 112 6.35 -18.07 -1.28
N VAL A 113 6.91 -17.09 -1.98
CA VAL A 113 8.05 -16.30 -1.53
C VAL A 113 7.59 -14.99 -0.92
N GLY A 114 7.77 -14.82 0.39
CA GLY A 114 7.27 -13.73 1.21
C GLY A 114 5.96 -14.08 1.91
N ALA A 115 5.76 -13.56 3.13
CA ALA A 115 4.57 -13.76 3.95
C ALA A 115 3.79 -12.46 4.21
N GLY A 116 3.76 -11.55 3.24
CA GLY A 116 2.97 -10.32 3.29
C GLY A 116 1.51 -10.51 2.83
N ALA A 117 0.77 -9.40 2.71
CA ALA A 117 -0.64 -9.42 2.31
C ALA A 117 -0.91 -10.13 0.97
N ALA A 118 0.00 -10.01 -0.01
CA ALA A 118 -0.14 -10.71 -1.28
C ALA A 118 -0.04 -12.23 -1.13
N ALA A 119 0.87 -12.70 -0.26
CA ALA A 119 1.01 -14.12 0.06
C ALA A 119 -0.24 -14.65 0.76
N MET A 120 -0.75 -13.94 1.76
CA MET A 120 -1.95 -14.33 2.50
C MET A 120 -3.14 -14.58 1.56
N TYR A 121 -3.43 -13.63 0.67
CA TYR A 121 -4.51 -13.80 -0.31
C TYR A 121 -4.23 -14.91 -1.31
N THR A 122 -2.96 -15.12 -1.70
CA THR A 122 -2.56 -16.20 -2.61
C THR A 122 -2.76 -17.57 -1.96
N VAL A 123 -2.29 -17.75 -0.73
CA VAL A 123 -2.48 -19.00 0.03
C VAL A 123 -3.97 -19.29 0.22
N ARG A 124 -4.76 -18.28 0.59
CA ARG A 124 -6.22 -18.41 0.69
C ARG A 124 -6.86 -18.87 -0.61
N GLU A 125 -6.50 -18.28 -1.75
CA GLU A 125 -7.02 -18.69 -3.07
C GLU A 125 -6.60 -20.11 -3.44
N LEU A 126 -5.36 -20.49 -3.17
CA LEU A 126 -4.85 -21.83 -3.41
C LEU A 126 -5.62 -22.89 -2.58
N LEU A 127 -5.80 -22.65 -1.28
CA LEU A 127 -6.52 -23.54 -0.36
C LEU A 127 -8.00 -23.71 -0.72
N GLN A 128 -8.64 -22.65 -1.23
CA GLN A 128 -10.04 -22.69 -1.65
C GLN A 128 -10.26 -23.50 -2.95
N ARG A 129 -9.22 -23.62 -3.79
CA ARG A 129 -9.32 -24.26 -5.10
C ARG A 129 -8.74 -25.66 -5.19
N SER A 130 -8.11 -26.17 -4.13
CA SER A 130 -7.59 -27.54 -4.06
C SER A 130 -7.62 -28.06 -2.64
N SER A 131 -8.15 -29.26 -2.46
CA SER A 131 -8.15 -29.97 -1.17
C SER A 131 -6.84 -30.72 -0.90
N SER A 132 -6.07 -31.03 -1.95
CA SER A 132 -4.84 -31.83 -1.90
C SER A 132 -3.56 -31.02 -2.05
N ILE A 133 -3.67 -29.66 -2.05
CA ILE A 133 -2.52 -28.76 -2.13
C ILE A 133 -1.70 -28.75 -0.85
N ARG A 134 -0.38 -28.61 -1.01
CA ARG A 134 0.53 -28.24 0.07
C ARG A 134 1.24 -26.95 -0.31
N VAL A 135 1.30 -26.02 0.61
CA VAL A 135 1.92 -24.70 0.39
C VAL A 135 3.06 -24.52 1.39
N THR A 136 4.23 -24.17 0.91
CA THR A 136 5.35 -23.72 1.75
C THR A 136 5.56 -22.24 1.51
N VAL A 137 5.45 -21.44 2.57
CA VAL A 137 5.66 -19.99 2.55
C VAL A 137 7.04 -19.70 3.13
N TYR A 138 7.91 -19.04 2.37
CA TYR A 138 9.25 -18.63 2.82
C TYR A 138 9.25 -17.15 3.18
N GLU A 139 9.63 -16.81 4.40
CA GLU A 139 9.69 -15.43 4.89
C GLU A 139 11.08 -15.11 5.43
N GLN A 140 11.66 -13.99 4.99
CA GLN A 140 13.00 -13.57 5.42
C GLN A 140 13.07 -13.11 6.89
N TYR A 141 11.95 -12.71 7.46
CA TYR A 141 11.87 -12.27 8.86
C TYR A 141 11.34 -13.37 9.76
N ASP A 142 11.44 -13.15 11.06
CA ASP A 142 10.90 -14.02 12.11
C ASP A 142 9.37 -13.97 12.21
N THR A 143 8.74 -12.97 11.57
CA THR A 143 7.31 -12.69 11.66
C THR A 143 6.67 -12.54 10.28
N VAL A 144 5.43 -13.01 10.15
CA VAL A 144 4.60 -12.81 8.97
C VAL A 144 3.98 -11.41 8.96
N GLY A 145 3.46 -10.98 7.80
CA GLY A 145 2.72 -9.72 7.66
C GLY A 145 3.40 -8.72 6.73
N GLY A 146 4.69 -8.86 6.46
CA GLY A 146 5.44 -7.98 5.57
C GLY A 146 5.28 -6.50 5.95
N LEU A 147 5.04 -5.62 4.98
CA LEU A 147 4.88 -4.19 5.23
C LEU A 147 3.60 -3.83 6.02
N LEU A 148 2.58 -4.69 6.05
CA LEU A 148 1.40 -4.48 6.90
C LEU A 148 1.79 -4.47 8.39
N TYR A 149 2.68 -5.37 8.79
CA TYR A 149 3.21 -5.44 10.15
C TYR A 149 4.31 -4.40 10.40
N ARG A 150 5.28 -4.29 9.48
CA ARG A 150 6.52 -3.56 9.68
C ARG A 150 6.44 -2.09 9.23
N GLY A 151 5.68 -1.77 8.19
CA GLY A 151 5.75 -0.48 7.50
C GLY A 151 4.49 0.38 7.56
N VAL A 152 3.37 -0.12 8.07
CA VAL A 152 2.16 0.68 8.30
C VAL A 152 2.30 1.42 9.63
N SER A 153 1.96 2.72 9.64
CA SER A 153 2.05 3.54 10.85
C SER A 153 1.28 2.92 12.02
N PRO A 154 1.81 2.96 13.28
CA PRO A 154 1.15 2.38 14.46
C PRO A 154 -0.23 2.97 14.74
N ASP A 155 -0.51 4.18 14.26
CA ASP A 155 -1.79 4.85 14.46
C ASP A 155 -2.90 4.38 13.49
N HIS A 156 -2.56 3.61 12.48
CA HIS A 156 -3.54 2.93 11.61
C HIS A 156 -4.02 1.61 12.19
N VAL A 157 -4.66 1.65 13.35
CA VAL A 157 -5.09 0.46 14.10
C VAL A 157 -5.91 -0.48 13.22
N GLY A 158 -6.97 0.00 12.57
CA GLY A 158 -7.84 -0.84 11.77
C GLY A 158 -7.15 -1.51 10.56
N VAL A 159 -6.15 -0.85 9.94
CA VAL A 159 -5.36 -1.46 8.86
C VAL A 159 -4.41 -2.51 9.43
N ARG A 160 -3.80 -2.24 10.59
CA ARG A 160 -2.90 -3.20 11.26
C ARG A 160 -3.63 -4.43 11.77
N ASP A 161 -4.86 -4.29 12.25
CA ASP A 161 -5.70 -5.41 12.71
C ASP A 161 -5.96 -6.43 11.60
N MET A 162 -5.82 -6.05 10.33
CA MET A 162 -5.88 -6.99 9.20
C MET A 162 -4.83 -8.11 9.28
N ILE A 163 -3.80 -7.98 10.10
CA ILE A 163 -2.82 -9.06 10.33
C ILE A 163 -3.53 -10.34 10.82
N GLN A 164 -4.63 -10.22 11.57
CA GLN A 164 -5.43 -11.34 12.05
C GLN A 164 -6.01 -12.20 10.90
N LEU A 165 -6.15 -11.64 9.69
CA LEU A 165 -6.56 -12.42 8.51
C LEU A 165 -5.53 -13.47 8.09
N PHE A 166 -4.29 -13.34 8.52
CA PHE A 166 -3.20 -14.26 8.20
C PHE A 166 -3.31 -15.56 8.97
N ASP A 167 -3.92 -15.53 10.16
CA ASP A 167 -4.03 -16.70 11.04
C ASP A 167 -4.78 -17.84 10.37
N VAL A 168 -5.83 -17.56 9.62
CA VAL A 168 -6.66 -18.58 8.96
C VAL A 168 -5.89 -19.31 7.85
N PRO A 169 -5.34 -18.63 6.81
CA PRO A 169 -4.64 -19.35 5.74
C PRO A 169 -3.27 -19.88 6.16
N PHE A 170 -2.55 -19.20 7.05
CA PHE A 170 -1.22 -19.65 7.47
C PHE A 170 -1.27 -20.69 8.60
N GLY A 171 -2.40 -20.80 9.31
CA GLY A 171 -2.65 -21.84 10.31
C GLY A 171 -3.31 -23.12 9.76
N ASP A 172 -3.58 -23.20 8.44
CA ASP A 172 -4.14 -24.43 7.82
C ASP A 172 -3.08 -25.55 7.79
N ASP A 173 -3.47 -26.78 8.12
CA ASP A 173 -2.58 -27.97 8.18
C ASP A 173 -1.86 -28.26 6.84
N ARG A 174 -2.32 -27.73 5.74
CA ARG A 174 -1.72 -27.85 4.41
C ARG A 174 -0.64 -26.79 4.14
N VAL A 175 -0.42 -25.85 5.07
CA VAL A 175 0.50 -24.73 4.93
C VAL A 175 1.64 -24.86 5.93
N THR A 176 2.86 -24.73 5.44
CA THR A 176 4.06 -24.63 6.26
C THR A 176 4.67 -23.24 6.06
N VAL A 177 4.86 -22.49 7.13
CA VAL A 177 5.55 -21.19 7.10
C VAL A 177 6.98 -21.40 7.60
N VAL A 178 7.95 -21.07 6.76
CA VAL A 178 9.38 -21.12 7.06
C VAL A 178 9.88 -19.69 7.18
N THR A 179 10.06 -19.24 8.41
CA THR A 179 10.58 -17.91 8.74
C THR A 179 12.11 -17.88 8.71
N GLU A 180 12.70 -16.67 8.80
CA GLU A 180 14.15 -16.47 8.82
C GLU A 180 14.87 -17.12 7.61
N THR A 181 14.17 -17.16 6.46
CA THR A 181 14.70 -17.76 5.23
C THR A 181 14.53 -16.81 4.05
N GLU A 182 15.62 -16.23 3.60
CA GLU A 182 15.64 -15.29 2.49
C GLU A 182 15.87 -16.01 1.16
N VAL A 183 14.84 -16.03 0.31
CA VAL A 183 14.95 -16.60 -1.04
C VAL A 183 15.85 -15.71 -1.90
N GLY A 184 16.83 -16.34 -2.54
CA GLY A 184 17.93 -15.68 -3.27
C GLY A 184 19.22 -15.56 -2.45
N VAL A 185 19.17 -15.89 -1.14
CA VAL A 185 20.34 -15.95 -0.24
C VAL A 185 20.48 -17.34 0.35
N ASP A 186 19.48 -17.79 1.11
CA ASP A 186 19.49 -19.09 1.81
C ASP A 186 19.02 -20.24 0.93
N ILE A 187 18.11 -19.97 -0.01
CA ILE A 187 17.61 -20.91 -1.01
C ILE A 187 17.40 -20.17 -2.35
N SER A 188 17.86 -20.76 -3.44
CA SER A 188 17.72 -20.15 -4.77
C SER A 188 16.35 -20.38 -5.39
N ILE A 189 15.96 -19.51 -6.34
CA ILE A 189 14.76 -19.70 -7.18
C ILE A 189 14.81 -21.02 -7.96
N ASP A 190 15.99 -21.40 -8.46
CA ASP A 190 16.15 -22.63 -9.22
C ASP A 190 15.94 -23.89 -8.36
N GLU A 191 16.36 -23.86 -7.10
CA GLU A 191 16.06 -24.95 -6.14
C GLU A 191 14.56 -25.05 -5.87
N LEU A 192 13.89 -23.91 -5.65
CA LEU A 192 12.45 -23.90 -5.47
C LEU A 192 11.70 -24.43 -6.70
N ARG A 193 12.10 -24.01 -7.90
CA ARG A 193 11.47 -24.47 -9.16
C ARG A 193 11.69 -25.95 -9.45
N LYS A 194 12.74 -26.57 -8.90
CA LYS A 194 12.97 -28.02 -8.98
C LYS A 194 12.17 -28.81 -7.96
N GLY A 195 11.93 -28.21 -6.78
CA GLY A 195 11.29 -28.86 -5.64
C GLY A 195 9.77 -28.72 -5.59
N TYR A 196 9.19 -27.77 -6.35
CA TYR A 196 7.77 -27.44 -6.31
C TYR A 196 7.17 -27.44 -7.73
N ASP A 197 5.88 -27.74 -7.81
CA ASP A 197 5.12 -27.67 -9.07
C ASP A 197 4.93 -26.22 -9.55
N ALA A 198 4.91 -25.27 -8.62
CA ALA A 198 4.86 -23.85 -8.89
C ALA A 198 5.51 -23.02 -7.78
N VAL A 199 6.11 -21.90 -8.16
CA VAL A 199 6.67 -20.88 -7.26
C VAL A 199 5.94 -19.57 -7.49
N VAL A 200 5.37 -18.96 -6.44
CA VAL A 200 4.67 -17.69 -6.49
C VAL A 200 5.46 -16.62 -5.74
N LEU A 201 5.98 -15.65 -6.46
CA LEU A 201 6.70 -14.52 -5.90
C LEU A 201 5.71 -13.52 -5.29
N ALA A 202 5.64 -13.49 -3.96
CA ALA A 202 4.84 -12.57 -3.16
C ALA A 202 5.72 -11.64 -2.32
N CYS A 203 6.98 -11.43 -2.73
CA CYS A 203 8.02 -10.68 -2.05
C CYS A 203 7.77 -9.17 -1.97
N GLY A 204 6.75 -8.67 -2.66
CA GLY A 204 6.35 -7.26 -2.61
C GLY A 204 7.38 -6.32 -3.24
N ALA A 205 7.35 -5.05 -2.81
CA ALA A 205 8.31 -4.02 -3.14
C ALA A 205 8.72 -3.37 -1.82
N SER A 206 9.91 -3.69 -1.33
CA SER A 206 10.39 -3.29 0.02
C SER A 206 11.64 -2.41 -0.03
N GLN A 207 12.29 -2.28 -1.19
CA GLN A 207 13.41 -1.38 -1.33
C GLN A 207 12.94 0.04 -1.60
N PRO A 208 13.33 1.03 -0.77
CA PRO A 208 13.01 2.42 -1.03
C PRO A 208 13.72 2.91 -2.29
N ARG A 209 13.02 3.72 -3.08
CA ARG A 209 13.64 4.44 -4.21
C ARG A 209 14.48 5.57 -3.67
N ARG A 210 15.73 5.66 -4.14
CA ARG A 210 16.66 6.72 -3.75
C ARG A 210 16.60 7.87 -4.74
N ILE A 211 16.87 9.09 -4.26
CA ILE A 211 16.98 10.29 -5.08
C ILE A 211 18.44 10.75 -5.08
N GLY A 212 18.98 11.04 -6.28
CA GLY A 212 20.31 11.58 -6.46
C GLY A 212 21.42 10.65 -5.96
N ALA A 213 22.64 11.22 -5.87
CA ALA A 213 23.81 10.54 -5.33
C ALA A 213 23.94 10.70 -3.80
N GLY A 214 23.07 11.51 -3.17
CA GLY A 214 23.04 11.75 -1.73
C GLY A 214 22.61 10.45 -1.02
N GLY A 215 23.62 9.71 -0.51
CA GLY A 215 23.40 8.49 0.26
C GLY A 215 22.68 8.75 1.58
N ASP A 216 22.21 7.67 2.22
CA ASP A 216 21.76 7.70 3.61
C ASP A 216 22.86 8.23 4.51
N GLY A 217 22.51 8.99 5.53
CA GLY A 217 23.45 9.53 6.50
C GLY A 217 22.83 10.67 7.33
N ASP A 218 23.64 11.28 8.20
CA ASP A 218 23.16 12.30 9.15
C ASP A 218 22.22 13.31 8.48
N GLY A 219 20.98 13.35 8.96
CA GLY A 219 19.93 14.24 8.48
C GLY A 219 19.13 13.74 7.27
N ILE A 220 19.50 12.63 6.61
CA ILE A 220 18.71 12.02 5.51
C ILE A 220 18.21 10.65 5.94
N HIS A 221 16.90 10.46 5.94
CA HIS A 221 16.22 9.25 6.40
C HIS A 221 15.31 8.68 5.32
N GLN A 222 15.14 7.37 5.32
CA GLN A 222 14.09 6.71 4.55
C GLN A 222 12.82 6.61 5.41
N ALA A 223 11.68 6.96 4.86
CA ALA A 223 10.39 6.89 5.56
C ALA A 223 10.12 5.49 6.10
N ILE A 224 10.46 4.45 5.33
CA ILE A 224 10.25 3.07 5.75
C ILE A 224 11.11 2.66 6.93
N ASP A 225 12.35 3.16 7.02
CA ASP A 225 13.24 2.81 8.12
C ASP A 225 12.74 3.40 9.44
N ILE A 226 12.16 4.61 9.40
CA ILE A 226 11.48 5.23 10.54
C ILE A 226 10.31 4.35 11.00
N LEU A 227 9.43 3.97 10.07
CA LEU A 227 8.23 3.18 10.40
C LEU A 227 8.58 1.77 10.87
N VAL A 228 9.58 1.13 10.27
CA VAL A 228 10.07 -0.20 10.71
C VAL A 228 10.69 -0.12 12.09
N ALA A 229 11.49 0.91 12.37
CA ALA A 229 12.08 1.09 13.69
C ALA A 229 11.01 1.37 14.76
N GLU A 230 9.98 2.18 14.46
CA GLU A 230 8.85 2.42 15.38
C GLU A 230 8.04 1.13 15.64
N ASN A 231 7.85 0.29 14.61
CA ASN A 231 7.03 -0.92 14.72
C ASN A 231 7.77 -2.14 15.33
N CYS A 232 9.05 -2.29 15.04
CA CYS A 232 9.79 -3.52 15.29
C CYS A 232 11.15 -3.29 15.97
N GLY A 233 11.60 -2.04 16.08
CA GLY A 233 12.93 -1.75 16.61
C GLY A 233 13.00 -1.85 18.12
N PRO A 234 14.15 -2.34 18.68
CA PRO A 234 14.43 -2.26 20.12
C PRO A 234 14.79 -0.84 20.57
N HIS A 235 15.04 0.08 19.65
CA HIS A 235 15.44 1.46 19.89
C HIS A 235 14.46 2.42 19.24
N GLN A 236 14.43 3.66 19.76
CA GLN A 236 13.64 4.71 19.13
C GLN A 236 14.11 4.95 17.67
N PRO A 237 13.18 5.12 16.72
CA PRO A 237 13.53 5.43 15.35
C PRO A 237 14.32 6.73 15.27
N PRO A 238 15.21 6.90 14.27
CA PRO A 238 15.92 8.13 14.04
C PRO A 238 14.92 9.27 13.81
N ALA A 239 14.90 10.23 14.72
CA ALA A 239 14.03 11.38 14.60
C ALA A 239 14.66 12.43 13.68
N PRO A 240 13.91 13.05 12.76
CA PRO A 240 14.39 14.20 12.01
C PRO A 240 14.70 15.32 13.00
N ALA A 241 15.86 15.91 12.84
CA ALA A 241 16.35 16.97 13.71
C ALA A 241 16.30 18.32 13.00
N GLY A 242 16.19 19.38 13.81
CA GLY A 242 16.24 20.76 13.37
C GLY A 242 14.88 21.34 12.96
N PRO A 243 14.80 22.67 12.90
CA PRO A 243 13.53 23.40 12.76
C PRO A 243 12.73 23.10 11.51
N ARG A 244 13.37 22.80 10.37
CA ARG A 244 12.71 22.41 9.12
C ARG A 244 13.13 21.00 8.71
N CYS A 245 12.14 20.18 8.35
CA CYS A 245 12.32 18.88 7.72
C CYS A 245 11.59 18.86 6.36
N ILE A 246 12.20 18.26 5.34
CA ILE A 246 11.57 18.06 4.03
C ILE A 246 11.18 16.59 3.91
N VAL A 247 9.93 16.32 3.54
CA VAL A 247 9.48 14.97 3.11
C VAL A 247 9.40 14.95 1.59
N ILE A 248 10.18 14.08 0.96
CA ILE A 248 10.23 13.97 -0.49
C ILE A 248 9.30 12.85 -0.94
N GLY A 249 8.24 13.21 -1.66
CA GLY A 249 7.12 12.35 -2.02
C GLY A 249 5.87 12.68 -1.22
N ALA A 250 4.71 12.50 -1.84
CA ALA A 250 3.40 12.80 -1.25
C ALA A 250 2.42 11.61 -1.44
N GLY A 251 2.88 10.40 -1.19
CA GLY A 251 2.03 9.22 -1.04
C GLY A 251 1.57 9.02 0.41
N ASN A 252 0.75 8.00 0.69
CA ASN A 252 0.25 7.72 2.03
C ASN A 252 1.38 7.54 3.06
N VAL A 253 2.51 6.92 2.68
CA VAL A 253 3.68 6.78 3.57
C VAL A 253 4.26 8.14 3.99
N ALA A 254 4.26 9.15 3.10
CA ALA A 254 4.70 10.50 3.45
C ALA A 254 3.78 11.13 4.50
N PHE A 255 2.47 10.90 4.38
CA PHE A 255 1.47 11.37 5.34
C PHE A 255 1.54 10.61 6.67
N ASP A 256 1.85 9.31 6.64
CA ASP A 256 2.11 8.50 7.83
C ASP A 256 3.29 9.07 8.62
N VAL A 257 4.40 9.35 7.94
CA VAL A 257 5.57 9.95 8.56
C VAL A 257 5.29 11.37 9.05
N ALA A 258 4.51 12.18 8.32
CA ALA A 258 4.12 13.51 8.76
C ALA A 258 3.32 13.47 10.08
N ARG A 259 2.36 12.54 10.19
CA ARG A 259 1.62 12.29 11.45
C ARG A 259 2.54 11.79 12.55
N TRP A 260 3.46 10.88 12.22
CA TRP A 260 4.46 10.39 13.18
C TRP A 260 5.33 11.53 13.72
N VAL A 261 5.86 12.40 12.86
CA VAL A 261 6.63 13.59 13.28
C VAL A 261 5.78 14.49 14.17
N ALA A 262 4.54 14.80 13.79
CA ALA A 262 3.64 15.63 14.58
C ALA A 262 3.45 15.08 16.00
N LYS A 263 3.23 13.77 16.13
CA LYS A 263 2.98 13.10 17.43
C LYS A 263 4.24 12.91 18.27
N THR A 264 5.40 12.81 17.64
CA THR A 264 6.65 12.44 18.34
C THR A 264 7.67 13.57 18.47
N ARG A 265 7.44 14.73 17.83
CA ARG A 265 8.38 15.87 17.85
C ARG A 265 8.80 16.34 19.24
N HIS A 266 7.96 16.11 20.27
CA HIS A 266 8.32 16.49 21.65
C HIS A 266 9.26 15.48 22.34
N ARG A 267 9.54 14.35 21.73
CA ARG A 267 10.55 13.40 22.22
C ARG A 267 11.98 13.96 22.02
N VAL A 268 12.15 15.00 21.19
CA VAL A 268 13.43 15.66 20.97
C VAL A 268 13.51 17.01 21.72
N PRO A 269 14.74 17.50 22.05
CA PRO A 269 14.93 18.78 22.69
C PRO A 269 14.28 19.93 21.90
N ALA A 270 13.82 20.97 22.59
CA ALA A 270 13.06 22.07 21.98
C ALA A 270 13.78 22.76 20.81
N ASN A 271 15.12 22.89 20.90
CA ASN A 271 15.93 23.52 19.84
C ASN A 271 16.05 22.65 18.57
N ASP A 272 15.90 21.33 18.70
CA ASP A 272 16.03 20.36 17.60
C ASP A 272 14.67 19.91 17.06
N ARG A 273 13.57 20.46 17.61
CA ARG A 273 12.22 20.10 17.20
C ARG A 273 11.90 20.60 15.80
N VAL A 274 11.26 19.74 15.00
CA VAL A 274 10.65 20.15 13.75
C VAL A 274 9.51 21.12 14.03
N ARG A 275 9.59 22.34 13.46
CA ARG A 275 8.56 23.38 13.50
C ARG A 275 7.86 23.55 12.16
N GLU A 276 8.52 23.13 11.08
CA GLU A 276 7.97 23.13 9.73
C GLU A 276 8.37 21.85 8.99
N LEU A 277 7.36 21.16 8.48
CA LEU A 277 7.49 19.98 7.65
C LEU A 277 7.01 20.32 6.25
N VAL A 278 7.90 20.29 5.26
CA VAL A 278 7.56 20.58 3.86
C VAL A 278 7.44 19.27 3.09
N ILE A 279 6.24 18.95 2.60
CA ILE A 279 5.98 17.74 1.81
C ILE A 279 6.03 18.11 0.33
N LEU A 280 7.03 17.59 -0.39
CA LEU A 280 7.20 17.81 -1.83
C LEU A 280 6.44 16.75 -2.64
N SER A 281 5.47 17.18 -3.43
CA SER A 281 4.76 16.33 -4.39
C SER A 281 5.27 16.59 -5.79
N ARG A 282 5.74 15.53 -6.48
CA ARG A 282 6.08 15.60 -7.90
C ARG A 282 4.88 16.00 -8.75
N SER A 283 3.72 15.45 -8.44
CA SER A 283 2.48 15.70 -9.17
C SER A 283 1.83 17.01 -8.75
N ALA A 284 1.05 17.59 -9.64
CA ALA A 284 0.09 18.63 -9.31
C ALA A 284 -1.02 18.07 -8.39
N PRO A 285 -1.83 18.90 -7.74
CA PRO A 285 -2.86 18.46 -6.78
C PRO A 285 -3.85 17.43 -7.33
N ASP A 286 -4.21 17.51 -8.59
CA ASP A 286 -5.12 16.60 -9.29
C ASP A 286 -4.55 15.19 -9.51
N GLY A 287 -3.23 15.08 -9.57
CA GLY A 287 -2.47 13.83 -9.66
C GLY A 287 -1.82 13.39 -8.34
N ALA A 288 -2.25 13.93 -7.21
CA ALA A 288 -1.69 13.59 -5.90
C ALA A 288 -1.85 12.10 -5.58
N ALA A 289 -0.78 11.49 -5.04
CA ALA A 289 -0.73 10.05 -4.78
C ALA A 289 -1.28 9.65 -3.40
N PHE A 290 -1.60 10.61 -2.54
CA PHE A 290 -2.23 10.34 -1.24
C PHE A 290 -3.74 10.22 -1.37
N THR A 291 -4.34 9.48 -0.45
CA THR A 291 -5.78 9.32 -0.36
C THR A 291 -6.43 10.50 0.36
N ALA A 292 -7.71 10.75 0.09
CA ALA A 292 -8.48 11.75 0.82
C ALA A 292 -8.53 11.43 2.32
N SER A 293 -8.51 10.14 2.70
CA SER A 293 -8.44 9.71 4.09
C SER A 293 -7.15 10.17 4.77
N ALA A 294 -5.99 9.89 4.17
CA ALA A 294 -4.70 10.29 4.71
C ALA A 294 -4.62 11.82 4.89
N PHE A 295 -5.17 12.58 3.93
CA PHE A 295 -5.26 14.04 4.03
C PHE A 295 -6.17 14.50 5.17
N HIS A 296 -7.36 13.89 5.33
CA HIS A 296 -8.26 14.24 6.44
C HIS A 296 -7.65 13.94 7.81
N GLU A 297 -6.96 12.82 7.94
CA GLU A 297 -6.26 12.48 9.19
C GLU A 297 -5.19 13.52 9.54
N LEU A 298 -4.52 14.10 8.54
CA LEU A 298 -3.56 15.17 8.74
C LEU A 298 -4.22 16.45 9.28
N LEU A 299 -5.42 16.80 8.76
CA LEU A 299 -6.17 17.98 9.20
C LEU A 299 -6.68 17.88 10.65
N HIS A 300 -6.76 16.68 11.22
CA HIS A 300 -7.26 16.46 12.58
C HIS A 300 -6.14 16.31 13.62
N LEU A 301 -4.88 16.56 13.24
CA LEU A 301 -3.77 16.54 14.18
C LEU A 301 -3.85 17.74 15.12
N GLU A 302 -3.70 17.47 16.41
CA GLU A 302 -3.59 18.51 17.42
C GLU A 302 -2.29 19.30 17.25
N ASP A 303 -2.29 20.55 17.61
CA ASP A 303 -1.12 21.46 17.58
C ASP A 303 -0.41 21.47 16.20
N THR A 304 -1.21 21.42 15.13
CA THR A 304 -0.71 21.35 13.75
C THR A 304 -1.52 22.27 12.83
N GLU A 305 -0.83 22.92 11.90
CA GLU A 305 -1.41 23.78 10.86
C GLU A 305 -1.01 23.24 9.49
N VAL A 306 -2.00 22.91 8.64
CA VAL A 306 -1.77 22.44 7.27
C VAL A 306 -1.90 23.59 6.29
N LEU A 307 -0.90 23.76 5.44
CA LEU A 307 -0.70 24.92 4.57
C LEU A 307 -0.37 24.47 3.14
N ILE A 308 -0.53 25.38 2.16
CA ILE A 308 -0.09 25.21 0.77
C ILE A 308 1.06 26.15 0.46
N ASP A 309 2.09 25.66 -0.22
CA ASP A 309 3.18 26.47 -0.76
C ASP A 309 2.74 27.20 -2.04
N ARG A 310 2.79 28.57 -2.04
CA ARG A 310 2.48 29.41 -3.22
C ARG A 310 3.43 29.21 -4.38
N GLY A 311 4.68 28.81 -4.09
CA GLY A 311 5.68 28.54 -5.13
C GLY A 311 5.49 27.20 -5.86
N GLY A 312 4.49 26.42 -5.48
CA GLY A 312 4.11 25.17 -6.12
C GLY A 312 2.87 25.30 -7.02
N SER A 313 2.42 24.18 -7.57
CA SER A 313 1.16 24.11 -8.32
C SER A 313 -0.03 24.30 -7.40
N ALA A 314 -0.88 25.29 -7.69
CA ALA A 314 -2.06 25.57 -6.88
C ALA A 314 -3.19 24.56 -7.15
N PRO A 315 -3.99 24.19 -6.12
CA PRO A 315 -5.23 23.47 -6.34
C PRO A 315 -6.22 24.30 -7.16
N PRO A 316 -6.97 23.69 -8.11
CA PRO A 316 -7.97 24.41 -8.87
C PRO A 316 -9.11 24.88 -7.98
N ALA A 317 -9.52 26.15 -8.11
CA ALA A 317 -10.53 26.77 -7.27
C ALA A 317 -11.93 26.15 -7.45
N ASP A 318 -12.26 25.71 -8.68
CA ASP A 318 -13.57 25.17 -9.07
C ASP A 318 -13.55 23.64 -9.24
N ALA A 319 -12.84 22.94 -8.32
CA ALA A 319 -12.70 21.50 -8.45
C ALA A 319 -13.98 20.75 -8.06
N ASP A 320 -14.43 19.86 -8.95
CA ASP A 320 -15.55 18.95 -8.68
C ASP A 320 -15.19 17.86 -7.65
N ARG A 321 -13.90 17.48 -7.60
CA ARG A 321 -13.41 16.45 -6.66
C ARG A 321 -13.31 17.00 -5.23
N PRO A 322 -13.92 16.34 -4.23
CA PRO A 322 -13.93 16.80 -2.83
C PRO A 322 -12.54 17.08 -2.25
N LEU A 323 -11.55 16.23 -2.55
CA LEU A 323 -10.18 16.41 -2.10
C LEU A 323 -9.57 17.72 -2.64
N LEU A 324 -9.72 18.01 -3.94
CA LEU A 324 -9.16 19.22 -4.55
C LEU A 324 -9.82 20.48 -3.99
N ARG A 325 -11.13 20.41 -3.74
CA ARG A 325 -11.88 21.50 -3.08
C ARG A 325 -11.36 21.72 -1.66
N ALA A 326 -11.12 20.65 -0.88
CA ALA A 326 -10.58 20.76 0.46
C ALA A 326 -9.16 21.37 0.47
N LEU A 327 -8.31 20.98 -0.50
CA LEU A 327 -6.97 21.56 -0.67
C LEU A 327 -7.03 23.06 -1.02
N SER A 328 -8.02 23.51 -1.82
CA SER A 328 -8.14 24.92 -2.22
C SER A 328 -8.52 25.86 -1.06
N TYR A 329 -9.04 25.34 0.04
CA TYR A 329 -9.35 26.12 1.25
C TYR A 329 -8.15 26.27 2.21
N LEU A 330 -7.06 25.56 1.99
CA LEU A 330 -5.88 25.67 2.86
C LEU A 330 -5.23 27.06 2.73
N PRO A 331 -4.76 27.65 3.85
CA PRO A 331 -3.99 28.88 3.80
C PRO A 331 -2.71 28.68 3.01
N ALA A 332 -2.37 29.67 2.18
CA ALA A 332 -1.19 29.63 1.34
C ALA A 332 -0.06 30.48 1.92
N ILE A 333 1.16 29.93 1.88
CA ILE A 333 2.39 30.61 2.34
C ILE A 333 3.48 30.49 1.29
N ASP A 334 4.54 31.28 1.46
CA ASP A 334 5.77 31.12 0.70
C ASP A 334 6.78 30.35 1.56
N VAL A 335 7.26 29.22 1.04
CA VAL A 335 8.39 28.50 1.64
C VAL A 335 9.66 29.25 1.31
N GLY A 336 10.26 29.88 2.33
CA GLY A 336 11.49 30.70 2.17
C GLY A 336 12.72 29.83 1.89
N GLU A 337 13.77 30.49 1.37
CA GLU A 337 15.07 29.84 1.07
C GLU A 337 15.88 29.52 2.34
N SER A 338 15.62 30.21 3.47
CA SER A 338 16.28 29.90 4.75
C SER A 338 15.82 28.54 5.27
N PRO A 339 16.74 27.69 5.79
CA PRO A 339 16.38 26.45 6.45
C PRO A 339 15.57 26.66 7.75
N ASP A 340 15.61 27.86 8.30
CA ASP A 340 14.93 28.22 9.55
C ASP A 340 13.54 28.80 9.28
N PRO A 341 12.47 28.13 9.69
CA PRO A 341 11.12 28.69 9.69
C PRO A 341 11.03 29.82 10.78
N PRO A 342 9.96 30.62 10.74
CA PRO A 342 9.75 31.66 11.74
C PRO A 342 9.86 31.12 13.18
N ALA A 343 10.61 31.86 14.03
CA ALA A 343 10.82 31.47 15.41
C ALA A 343 9.55 31.58 16.26
N GLY A 344 9.47 30.80 17.34
CA GLY A 344 8.39 30.82 18.34
C GLY A 344 7.84 29.43 18.64
N ASP A 345 7.18 29.32 19.78
CA ASP A 345 6.41 28.10 20.15
C ASP A 345 5.05 28.16 19.43
N ARG A 346 5.04 27.63 18.21
CA ARG A 346 3.89 27.64 17.30
C ARG A 346 3.46 26.20 17.02
N PRO A 347 2.19 25.98 16.57
CA PRO A 347 1.80 24.70 15.99
C PRO A 347 2.79 24.22 14.93
N LEU A 348 2.98 22.94 14.80
CA LEU A 348 3.73 22.36 13.68
C LEU A 348 3.10 22.80 12.35
N ARG A 349 3.88 23.40 11.48
CA ARG A 349 3.43 23.76 10.14
C ARG A 349 3.74 22.61 9.19
N ILE A 350 2.69 22.04 8.57
CA ILE A 350 2.83 21.04 7.51
C ILE A 350 2.47 21.72 6.20
N VAL A 351 3.46 21.89 5.32
CA VAL A 351 3.32 22.63 4.07
C VAL A 351 3.32 21.65 2.91
N LEU A 352 2.24 21.61 2.13
CA LEU A 352 2.13 20.82 0.91
C LEU A 352 2.63 21.66 -0.27
N SER A 353 3.69 21.20 -0.96
CA SER A 353 4.25 21.85 -2.14
C SER A 353 4.12 20.93 -3.35
N PHE A 354 3.21 21.27 -4.25
CA PHE A 354 2.87 20.46 -5.42
C PHE A 354 3.67 20.87 -6.66
N GLY A 355 3.85 19.93 -7.60
CA GLY A 355 4.62 20.17 -8.84
C GLY A 355 6.14 20.29 -8.58
N GLN A 356 6.62 19.74 -7.47
CA GLN A 356 8.02 19.78 -7.06
C GLN A 356 8.65 18.38 -7.26
N ASP A 357 9.14 18.14 -8.46
CA ASP A 357 9.86 16.89 -8.78
C ASP A 357 11.31 17.00 -8.31
N ALA A 358 11.64 16.34 -7.20
CA ALA A 358 12.97 16.37 -6.63
C ALA A 358 13.97 15.63 -7.53
N ALA A 359 14.94 16.35 -8.05
CA ALA A 359 16.00 15.82 -8.93
C ALA A 359 17.23 15.39 -8.13
N ASP A 360 17.58 16.16 -7.10
CA ASP A 360 18.79 15.93 -6.31
C ASP A 360 18.56 16.22 -4.83
N LEU A 361 19.30 15.51 -3.97
CA LEU A 361 19.30 15.67 -2.53
C LEU A 361 20.76 15.60 -2.06
N VAL A 362 21.26 16.69 -1.52
CA VAL A 362 22.65 16.81 -1.09
C VAL A 362 22.75 17.35 0.33
N LYS A 363 23.82 16.96 1.04
CA LYS A 363 24.25 17.62 2.27
C LYS A 363 25.04 18.87 1.91
N THR A 364 24.71 20.00 2.51
CA THR A 364 25.37 21.25 2.25
C THR A 364 26.41 21.61 3.33
N GLU A 365 26.06 21.41 4.60
CA GLU A 365 26.89 21.61 5.77
C GLU A 365 26.54 20.59 6.85
N PRO A 366 27.32 20.39 7.90
CA PRO A 366 26.91 19.56 9.02
C PRO A 366 25.56 20.03 9.58
N GLY A 367 24.57 19.16 9.51
CA GLY A 367 23.18 19.42 9.95
C GLY A 367 22.32 20.23 8.98
N ALA A 368 22.70 20.32 7.69
CA ALA A 368 21.89 20.96 6.65
C ALA A 368 21.80 20.09 5.39
N VAL A 369 20.63 20.10 4.74
CA VAL A 369 20.34 19.40 3.50
C VAL A 369 19.70 20.36 2.49
N ALA A 370 19.95 20.14 1.20
CA ALA A 370 19.30 20.84 0.10
C ALA A 370 18.64 19.85 -0.85
N VAL A 371 17.38 20.11 -1.19
CA VAL A 371 16.62 19.38 -2.20
C VAL A 371 16.43 20.29 -3.40
N THR A 372 16.99 19.91 -4.55
CA THR A 372 16.82 20.66 -5.79
C THR A 372 15.82 19.94 -6.69
N THR A 373 14.86 20.68 -7.22
CA THR A 373 13.82 20.16 -8.12
C THR A 373 14.26 20.21 -9.58
N THR A 374 13.63 19.43 -10.45
CA THR A 374 13.86 19.47 -11.91
C THR A 374 13.59 20.85 -12.51
N ALA A 375 12.73 21.67 -11.87
CA ALA A 375 12.47 23.07 -12.24
C ALA A 375 13.53 24.07 -11.74
N GLY A 376 14.57 23.60 -11.03
CA GLY A 376 15.67 24.44 -10.52
C GLY A 376 15.38 25.14 -9.19
N ARG A 377 14.23 24.89 -8.55
CA ARG A 377 13.95 25.41 -7.20
C ARG A 377 14.69 24.57 -6.16
N THR A 378 15.31 25.23 -5.20
CA THR A 378 16.02 24.57 -4.10
C THR A 378 15.32 24.84 -2.77
N PHE A 379 15.13 23.78 -1.99
CA PHE A 379 14.61 23.83 -0.63
C PHE A 379 15.72 23.45 0.35
N TYR A 380 15.93 24.30 1.35
CA TYR A 380 16.91 24.06 2.41
C TYR A 380 16.23 23.65 3.70
N ALA A 381 16.79 22.65 4.39
CA ALA A 381 16.29 22.12 5.65
C ALA A 381 17.44 21.55 6.50
N HIS A 382 17.12 21.15 7.73
CA HIS A 382 18.05 20.48 8.64
C HIS A 382 18.01 18.96 8.45
N SER A 383 16.89 18.44 7.97
CA SER A 383 16.74 17.02 7.71
C SER A 383 15.79 16.77 6.51
N ALA A 384 15.93 15.61 5.91
CA ALA A 384 15.05 15.14 4.84
C ALA A 384 14.61 13.70 5.09
N ILE A 385 13.36 13.39 4.71
CA ILE A 385 12.78 12.06 4.76
C ILE A 385 12.34 11.67 3.36
N CYS A 386 12.92 10.61 2.81
CA CYS A 386 12.58 10.10 1.49
C CYS A 386 11.38 9.14 1.58
N ALA A 387 10.27 9.54 0.99
CA ALA A 387 9.03 8.78 0.85
C ALA A 387 8.67 8.58 -0.65
N THR A 388 9.66 8.27 -1.47
CA THR A 388 9.64 8.28 -2.94
C THR A 388 9.10 6.99 -3.56
N GLY A 389 8.53 6.12 -2.73
CA GLY A 389 8.00 4.83 -3.14
C GLY A 389 9.04 3.71 -3.10
N PHE A 390 8.65 2.56 -3.64
CA PHE A 390 9.38 1.32 -3.46
C PHE A 390 9.64 0.61 -4.79
N THR A 391 10.65 -0.26 -4.80
CA THR A 391 10.95 -1.23 -5.85
C THR A 391 11.06 -2.63 -5.25
N THR A 392 10.87 -3.64 -6.07
CA THR A 392 11.12 -5.03 -5.67
C THR A 392 12.61 -5.24 -5.45
N LYS A 393 12.98 -5.92 -4.36
CA LYS A 393 14.35 -6.35 -4.12
C LYS A 393 14.75 -7.36 -5.21
N PRO A 394 15.87 -7.18 -5.92
CA PRO A 394 16.33 -8.17 -6.88
C PRO A 394 16.54 -9.54 -6.23
N ILE A 395 16.07 -10.58 -6.89
CA ILE A 395 16.32 -11.98 -6.54
C ILE A 395 16.98 -12.62 -7.74
N ASP A 396 18.10 -13.29 -7.55
CA ASP A 396 18.83 -13.94 -8.62
C ASP A 396 17.94 -14.99 -9.32
N GLY A 397 17.96 -15.00 -10.65
CA GLY A 397 17.07 -15.84 -11.46
C GLY A 397 15.65 -15.29 -11.67
N VAL A 398 15.30 -14.12 -11.08
CA VAL A 398 14.02 -13.43 -11.32
C VAL A 398 14.22 -12.19 -12.18
N PRO A 399 13.58 -12.09 -13.36
CA PRO A 399 13.70 -10.90 -14.19
C PRO A 399 13.03 -9.69 -13.52
N LEU A 400 13.68 -8.52 -13.57
CA LEU A 400 13.14 -7.25 -13.13
C LEU A 400 13.07 -6.27 -14.30
N GLY A 401 11.90 -5.72 -14.55
CA GLY A 401 11.66 -4.70 -15.55
C GLY A 401 11.87 -3.28 -15.06
N ALA A 402 11.56 -2.33 -15.93
CA ALA A 402 11.59 -0.91 -15.58
C ALA A 402 10.71 -0.63 -14.36
N GLY A 403 11.21 0.20 -13.44
CA GLY A 403 10.50 0.53 -12.21
C GLY A 403 10.55 -0.54 -11.12
N GLY A 404 11.34 -1.63 -11.29
CA GLY A 404 11.49 -2.69 -10.28
C GLY A 404 10.25 -3.59 -10.18
N VAL A 405 9.59 -3.86 -11.29
CA VAL A 405 8.42 -4.74 -11.40
C VAL A 405 8.84 -6.02 -12.11
N VAL A 406 8.37 -7.17 -11.64
CA VAL A 406 8.60 -8.45 -12.30
C VAL A 406 7.72 -8.52 -13.55
N PRO A 407 8.31 -8.65 -14.78
CA PRO A 407 7.53 -8.73 -16.01
C PRO A 407 6.66 -9.97 -16.02
N ASN A 408 5.38 -9.80 -16.33
CA ASN A 408 4.43 -10.90 -16.24
C ASN A 408 3.25 -10.74 -17.21
N ARG A 409 2.60 -11.86 -17.48
CA ARG A 409 1.31 -11.91 -18.17
C ARG A 409 0.30 -12.58 -17.22
N ARG A 410 -0.65 -11.80 -16.66
CA ARG A 410 -1.63 -12.25 -15.69
C ARG A 410 -1.03 -12.98 -14.47
N GLY A 411 0.18 -12.58 -14.08
CA GLY A 411 0.92 -13.17 -12.98
C GLY A 411 1.90 -14.28 -13.35
N GLN A 412 1.87 -14.84 -14.55
CA GLN A 412 2.94 -15.72 -15.02
C GLN A 412 4.15 -14.89 -15.42
N VAL A 413 5.32 -15.16 -14.84
CA VAL A 413 6.56 -14.41 -15.09
C VAL A 413 7.04 -14.65 -16.51
N ILE A 414 7.53 -13.58 -17.16
CA ILE A 414 8.04 -13.60 -18.54
C ILE A 414 9.55 -13.33 -18.53
N SER A 415 10.30 -14.09 -19.33
CA SER A 415 11.73 -13.82 -19.58
C SER A 415 11.89 -12.47 -20.28
N HIS A 416 12.85 -11.67 -19.84
CA HIS A 416 13.23 -10.44 -20.53
C HIS A 416 13.88 -10.69 -21.90
N GLU A 417 14.62 -11.79 -22.02
CA GLU A 417 15.39 -12.09 -23.21
C GLU A 417 14.53 -12.61 -24.35
N THR A 418 13.58 -13.50 -24.01
CA THR A 418 12.79 -14.21 -25.03
C THR A 418 11.35 -13.70 -25.13
N GLY A 419 10.85 -12.97 -24.11
CA GLY A 419 9.43 -12.58 -24.00
C GLY A 419 8.51 -13.76 -23.70
N GLU A 420 9.07 -14.98 -23.51
CA GLU A 420 8.30 -16.20 -23.25
C GLU A 420 8.04 -16.40 -21.76
N PRO A 421 6.94 -17.07 -21.39
CA PRO A 421 6.66 -17.43 -20.02
C PRO A 421 7.73 -18.31 -19.40
N LEU A 422 8.08 -18.03 -18.15
CA LEU A 422 8.92 -18.91 -17.34
C LEU A 422 8.03 -19.94 -16.64
N ASP A 423 8.16 -21.20 -17.08
CA ASP A 423 7.36 -22.30 -16.57
C ASP A 423 7.45 -22.44 -15.05
N GLY A 424 6.28 -22.54 -14.40
CA GLY A 424 6.15 -22.75 -12.96
C GLY A 424 6.49 -21.53 -12.11
N LEU A 425 6.80 -20.36 -12.69
CA LEU A 425 7.12 -19.15 -11.94
C LEU A 425 6.03 -18.09 -12.11
N TYR A 426 5.47 -17.63 -10.98
CA TYR A 426 4.38 -16.67 -10.92
C TYR A 426 4.71 -15.51 -10.00
N VAL A 427 3.98 -14.40 -10.12
CA VAL A 427 4.16 -13.21 -9.29
C VAL A 427 2.83 -12.59 -8.90
N VAL A 428 2.77 -12.05 -7.68
CA VAL A 428 1.60 -11.37 -7.11
C VAL A 428 1.99 -10.07 -6.38
N GLY A 429 1.01 -9.25 -6.09
CA GLY A 429 1.18 -8.08 -5.24
C GLY A 429 1.99 -6.96 -5.88
N TRP A 430 2.74 -6.23 -5.06
CA TRP A 430 3.55 -5.10 -5.53
C TRP A 430 4.71 -5.50 -6.43
N ALA A 431 5.25 -6.69 -6.27
CA ALA A 431 6.24 -7.22 -7.21
C ALA A 431 5.67 -7.37 -8.64
N LYS A 432 4.35 -7.64 -8.76
CA LYS A 432 3.63 -7.78 -10.03
C LYS A 432 3.23 -6.45 -10.65
N ARG A 433 2.66 -5.51 -9.86
CA ARG A 433 2.00 -4.29 -10.36
C ARG A 433 2.70 -2.98 -9.99
N GLY A 434 3.86 -3.06 -9.31
CA GLY A 434 4.51 -1.91 -8.67
C GLY A 434 3.91 -1.60 -7.30
N ALA A 435 4.55 -0.68 -6.58
CA ALA A 435 4.14 -0.27 -5.24
C ALA A 435 2.90 0.64 -5.28
N SER A 436 1.78 0.09 -5.70
CA SER A 436 0.49 0.77 -5.82
C SER A 436 -0.66 -0.09 -5.28
N GLY A 437 -1.70 0.56 -4.79
CA GLY A 437 -2.86 -0.07 -4.18
C GLY A 437 -2.61 -0.53 -2.74
N GLY A 438 -3.69 -0.76 -2.00
CA GLY A 438 -3.70 -1.17 -0.60
C GLY A 438 -3.67 -2.68 -0.38
N VAL A 439 -3.97 -3.07 0.86
CA VAL A 439 -3.99 -4.49 1.30
C VAL A 439 -5.05 -5.28 0.52
N GLY A 440 -6.26 -4.74 0.39
CA GLY A 440 -7.38 -5.40 -0.28
C GLY A 440 -7.19 -5.63 -1.79
N ASP A 441 -6.41 -4.76 -2.46
CA ASP A 441 -6.11 -4.92 -3.90
C ASP A 441 -5.34 -6.23 -4.19
N ASN A 442 -4.69 -6.82 -3.18
CA ASN A 442 -4.00 -8.10 -3.32
C ASN A 442 -4.95 -9.27 -3.54
N ARG A 443 -6.23 -9.17 -3.12
CA ARG A 443 -7.23 -10.21 -3.33
C ARG A 443 -7.48 -10.47 -4.81
N GLY A 444 -7.81 -9.43 -5.57
CA GLY A 444 -8.02 -9.55 -7.02
C GLY A 444 -6.75 -9.96 -7.75
N CYS A 445 -5.60 -9.43 -7.31
CA CYS A 445 -4.29 -9.76 -7.85
C CYS A 445 -3.94 -11.26 -7.65
N ALA A 446 -4.20 -11.81 -6.47
CA ALA A 446 -4.01 -13.22 -6.16
C ALA A 446 -4.96 -14.12 -6.98
N ALA A 447 -6.25 -13.77 -7.02
CA ALA A 447 -7.25 -14.51 -7.78
C ALA A 447 -6.90 -14.60 -9.28
N GLU A 448 -6.42 -13.50 -9.90
CA GLU A 448 -5.96 -13.51 -11.29
C GLU A 448 -4.77 -14.44 -11.49
N THR A 449 -3.74 -14.34 -10.63
CA THR A 449 -2.53 -15.15 -10.76
C THR A 449 -2.80 -16.63 -10.51
N VAL A 450 -3.58 -16.98 -9.49
CA VAL A 450 -3.96 -18.38 -9.22
C VAL A 450 -4.85 -18.94 -10.33
N SER A 451 -5.68 -18.12 -10.97
CA SER A 451 -6.46 -18.55 -12.15
C SER A 451 -5.56 -18.85 -13.36
N GLN A 452 -4.49 -18.05 -13.56
CA GLN A 452 -3.50 -18.33 -14.60
C GLN A 452 -2.74 -19.62 -14.29
N LEU A 453 -2.27 -19.80 -13.05
CA LEU A 453 -1.61 -21.02 -12.59
C LEU A 453 -2.51 -22.27 -12.85
N ALA A 454 -3.79 -22.19 -12.54
CA ALA A 454 -4.76 -23.28 -12.81
C ALA A 454 -4.90 -23.59 -14.31
N ALA A 455 -4.85 -22.58 -15.18
CA ALA A 455 -4.90 -22.77 -16.62
C ALA A 455 -3.65 -23.48 -17.14
N ASP A 456 -2.48 -23.08 -16.64
CA ASP A 456 -1.20 -23.64 -17.06
C ASP A 456 -1.04 -25.10 -16.62
N LEU A 457 -1.43 -25.45 -15.39
CA LEU A 457 -1.43 -26.84 -14.91
C LEU A 457 -2.30 -27.75 -15.77
N ARG A 458 -3.50 -27.29 -16.17
CA ARG A 458 -4.39 -28.05 -17.05
C ARG A 458 -3.81 -28.24 -18.45
N SER A 459 -3.07 -27.28 -18.96
CA SER A 459 -2.42 -27.40 -20.27
C SER A 459 -1.30 -28.45 -20.23
N ARG A 460 -0.56 -28.55 -19.13
CA ARG A 460 0.50 -29.57 -18.92
C ARG A 460 -0.06 -31.00 -18.82
N THR A 461 -1.21 -31.20 -18.16
CA THR A 461 -1.84 -32.51 -18.05
C THR A 461 -2.44 -33.00 -19.37
N ARG A 462 -2.77 -32.09 -20.31
CA ARG A 462 -3.28 -32.43 -21.65
C ARG A 462 -2.20 -32.72 -22.68
N ALA A 463 -0.96 -32.27 -22.46
CA ALA A 463 0.17 -32.65 -23.32
C ALA A 463 0.53 -34.12 -23.05
N PRO A 464 0.56 -35.01 -24.09
CA PRO A 464 0.95 -36.40 -23.88
C PRO A 464 2.38 -36.40 -23.30
N ARG A 465 2.56 -37.04 -22.13
CA ARG A 465 3.90 -37.31 -21.59
C ARG A 465 4.68 -38.05 -22.68
N SER A 466 5.63 -37.37 -23.31
CA SER A 466 6.59 -38.03 -24.18
C SER A 466 7.30 -39.08 -23.31
N MET A 467 7.05 -40.35 -23.60
CA MET A 467 7.79 -41.46 -23.00
C MET A 467 9.27 -41.24 -23.34
N SER A 468 10.01 -40.63 -22.43
CA SER A 468 11.46 -40.73 -22.47
C SER A 468 11.82 -42.16 -22.13
N ALA A 469 12.19 -42.89 -23.17
CA ALA A 469 12.72 -44.23 -23.04
C ALA A 469 13.94 -44.21 -22.10
N ARG A 470 14.00 -45.28 -21.32
CA ARG A 470 14.96 -45.71 -20.32
C ARG A 470 16.43 -45.39 -20.62
#